data_a9cc60e985effac1777879f2d0856822
#
_entry.id   a9cc60e985effac1777879f2d0856822
#
_cell.length_a   1.000
_cell.length_b   1.000
_cell.length_c   1.000
_cell.angle_alpha   90.00
_cell.angle_beta   90.00
_cell.angle_gamma   90.00
#
_symmetry.space_group_name_H-M   'P 1'
#
loop_
_entity.id
_entity.type
_entity.pdbx_description
1 polymer ?
#
loop_
_entity_poly.entity_id
_entity_poly.type
_entity_poly.pdbx_seq_one_letter_code
_entity_poly.pdbx_strand_id
1 'polypeptide(L)'
;QRARAALKLTAKEIRRVLTSSVGAAELKRTKEYLLGAFRLGLEGAGSQMTYLGECMQNYGRFIHPDETIAAIQAVTAADVRHVAEDVFEPSRMTLSLVVPNAHPVSDEDWIACLDLG
;
A
#
# COMPACT_ATOMS: atom_id res chain seq x y z
N GLN A 1 24.05 1.13 9.62
CA GLN A 1 23.14 0.96 10.78
C GLN A 1 21.71 1.47 10.50
N ARG A 2 21.54 2.67 9.92
CA ARG A 2 20.20 3.25 9.67
C ARG A 2 19.36 2.45 8.68
N ALA A 3 19.93 1.94 7.60
CA ALA A 3 19.23 1.15 6.61
C ALA A 3 18.68 -0.18 7.20
N ARG A 4 19.50 -0.87 8.02
CA ARG A 4 19.04 -2.07 8.75
C ARG A 4 17.88 -1.78 9.70
N ALA A 5 17.94 -0.67 10.43
CA ALA A 5 16.86 -0.28 11.32
C ALA A 5 15.56 0.02 10.55
N ALA A 6 15.67 0.70 9.40
CA ALA A 6 14.54 0.95 8.52
C ALA A 6 13.91 -0.35 8.00
N LEU A 7 14.73 -1.29 7.48
CA LEU A 7 14.24 -2.57 6.98
C LEU A 7 13.53 -3.39 8.07
N LYS A 8 14.12 -3.47 9.27
CA LYS A 8 13.49 -4.15 10.41
C LYS A 8 12.17 -3.51 10.82
N LEU A 9 12.09 -2.18 10.77
CA LEU A 9 10.84 -1.47 11.05
C LEU A 9 9.81 -1.75 9.97
N THR A 10 10.19 -1.72 8.69
CA THR A 10 9.31 -2.08 7.57
C THR A 10 8.79 -3.50 7.72
N ALA A 11 9.65 -4.48 7.97
CA ALA A 11 9.24 -5.87 8.19
C ALA A 11 8.29 -6.00 9.40
N LYS A 12 8.53 -5.25 10.48
CA LYS A 12 7.63 -5.23 11.64
C LYS A 12 6.25 -4.70 11.29
N GLU A 13 6.15 -3.63 10.50
CA GLU A 13 4.85 -3.07 10.09
C GLU A 13 4.12 -4.02 9.12
N ILE A 14 4.82 -4.65 8.18
CA ILE A 14 4.23 -5.68 7.31
C ILE A 14 3.68 -6.84 8.15
N ARG A 15 4.47 -7.38 9.07
CA ARG A 15 4.01 -8.43 10.00
C ARG A 15 2.79 -8.01 10.80
N ARG A 16 2.75 -6.76 11.25
CA ARG A 16 1.59 -6.23 11.99
C ARG A 16 0.32 -6.32 11.17
N VAL A 17 0.36 -5.96 9.89
CA VAL A 17 -0.80 -6.02 9.01
C VAL A 17 -1.22 -7.46 8.72
N LEU A 18 -0.25 -8.38 8.59
CA LEU A 18 -0.50 -9.81 8.35
C LEU A 18 -1.08 -10.53 9.58
N THR A 19 -0.62 -10.17 10.78
CA THR A 19 -0.96 -10.90 12.02
C THR A 19 -2.05 -10.25 12.87
N SER A 20 -2.24 -8.94 12.70
CA SER A 20 -3.18 -8.15 13.50
C SER A 20 -4.19 -7.45 12.61
N SER A 21 -5.46 -7.50 12.96
CA SER A 21 -6.48 -6.73 12.25
C SER A 21 -6.24 -5.23 12.43
N VAL A 22 -6.43 -4.47 11.35
CA VAL A 22 -6.38 -3.00 11.39
C VAL A 22 -7.45 -2.47 12.34
N GLY A 23 -7.08 -1.57 13.24
CA GLY A 23 -8.00 -1.00 14.21
C GLY A 23 -9.12 -0.20 13.55
N ALA A 24 -10.34 -0.27 14.09
CA ALA A 24 -11.50 0.43 13.51
C ALA A 24 -11.28 1.94 13.36
N ALA A 25 -10.60 2.58 14.32
CA ALA A 25 -10.29 4.00 14.26
C ALA A 25 -9.25 4.35 13.17
N GLU A 26 -8.27 3.47 12.95
CA GLU A 26 -7.26 3.61 11.89
C GLU A 26 -7.92 3.46 10.52
N LEU A 27 -8.72 2.42 10.33
CA LEU A 27 -9.44 2.17 9.09
C LEU A 27 -10.39 3.33 8.75
N LYS A 28 -11.14 3.84 9.74
CA LYS A 28 -12.03 4.98 9.56
C LYS A 28 -11.28 6.21 9.09
N ARG A 29 -10.19 6.60 9.78
CA ARG A 29 -9.38 7.77 9.40
C ARG A 29 -8.79 7.64 8.00
N THR A 30 -8.31 6.45 7.65
CA THR A 30 -7.74 6.18 6.33
C THR A 30 -8.79 6.33 5.24
N LYS A 31 -10.00 5.80 5.44
CA LYS A 31 -11.13 5.99 4.52
C LYS A 31 -11.50 7.47 4.36
N GLU A 32 -11.65 8.20 5.46
CA GLU A 32 -11.95 9.64 5.43
C GLU A 32 -10.89 10.43 4.66
N TYR A 33 -9.61 10.12 4.89
CA TYR A 33 -8.50 10.72 4.16
C TYR A 33 -8.56 10.41 2.65
N LEU A 34 -8.73 9.13 2.28
CA LEU A 34 -8.82 8.71 0.88
C LEU A 34 -10.01 9.35 0.16
N LEU A 35 -11.17 9.39 0.79
CA LEU A 35 -12.37 10.02 0.24
C LEU A 35 -12.19 11.53 0.04
N GLY A 36 -11.54 12.22 1.00
CA GLY A 36 -11.20 13.63 0.86
C GLY A 36 -10.24 13.88 -0.29
N ALA A 37 -9.14 13.12 -0.36
CA ALA A 37 -8.15 13.23 -1.42
C ALA A 37 -8.75 12.92 -2.81
N PHE A 38 -9.58 11.90 -2.91
CA PHE A 38 -10.26 11.52 -4.16
C PHE A 38 -11.19 12.64 -4.66
N ARG A 39 -12.02 13.21 -3.77
CA ARG A 39 -12.93 14.31 -4.14
C ARG A 39 -12.16 15.54 -4.60
N LEU A 40 -11.15 15.98 -3.83
CA LEU A 40 -10.28 17.11 -4.19
C LEU A 40 -9.55 16.86 -5.52
N GLY A 41 -9.11 15.62 -5.75
CA GLY A 41 -8.47 15.20 -7.00
C GLY A 41 -9.36 15.33 -8.23
N LEU A 42 -10.68 15.39 -8.08
CA LEU A 42 -11.65 15.52 -9.18
C LEU A 42 -12.18 16.96 -9.39
N GLU A 43 -11.70 17.95 -8.64
CA GLU A 43 -12.22 19.33 -8.77
C GLU A 43 -11.83 20.01 -10.10
N GLY A 44 -10.70 19.64 -10.70
CA GLY A 44 -10.21 20.26 -11.93
C GLY A 44 -10.68 19.53 -13.20
N ALA A 45 -11.02 20.25 -14.26
CA ALA A 45 -11.41 19.67 -15.55
C ALA A 45 -10.31 18.73 -16.13
N GLY A 46 -9.04 19.11 -15.99
CA GLY A 46 -7.90 18.26 -16.38
C GLY A 46 -7.85 16.95 -15.61
N SER A 47 -8.08 17.01 -14.30
CA SER A 47 -8.12 15.81 -13.43
C SER A 47 -9.31 14.90 -13.78
N GLN A 48 -10.47 15.47 -14.06
CA GLN A 48 -11.64 14.70 -14.50
C GLN A 48 -11.39 14.02 -15.86
N MET A 49 -10.74 14.69 -16.78
CA MET A 49 -10.35 14.12 -18.08
C MET A 49 -9.35 12.96 -17.88
N THR A 50 -8.35 13.14 -17.03
CA THR A 50 -7.39 12.07 -16.69
C THR A 50 -8.09 10.88 -16.07
N TYR A 51 -8.95 11.10 -15.08
CA TYR A 51 -9.75 10.06 -14.45
C TYR A 51 -10.59 9.26 -15.44
N LEU A 52 -11.28 9.96 -16.38
CA LEU A 52 -12.03 9.34 -17.48
C LEU A 52 -11.14 8.45 -18.34
N GLY A 53 -9.97 8.97 -18.76
CA GLY A 53 -8.98 8.22 -19.54
C GLY A 53 -8.50 6.96 -18.83
N GLU A 54 -8.15 7.08 -17.56
CA GLU A 54 -7.73 5.95 -16.73
C GLU A 54 -8.83 4.89 -16.54
N CYS A 55 -10.08 5.31 -16.35
CA CYS A 55 -11.22 4.40 -16.29
C CYS A 55 -11.36 3.60 -17.59
N MET A 56 -11.29 4.27 -18.74
CA MET A 56 -11.40 3.60 -20.04
C MET A 56 -10.22 2.67 -20.30
N GLN A 57 -8.99 3.07 -19.95
CA GLN A 57 -7.79 2.27 -20.17
C GLN A 57 -7.76 1.02 -19.28
N ASN A 58 -8.11 1.15 -18.00
CA ASN A 58 -7.96 0.07 -17.03
C ASN A 58 -9.19 -0.86 -16.94
N TYR A 59 -10.38 -0.31 -17.19
CA TYR A 59 -11.65 -1.04 -16.99
C TYR A 59 -12.51 -1.15 -18.22
N GLY A 60 -12.17 -0.47 -19.32
CA GLY A 60 -12.96 -0.44 -20.56
C GLY A 60 -14.31 0.28 -20.41
N ARG A 61 -14.58 0.92 -19.26
CA ARG A 61 -15.81 1.67 -18.99
C ARG A 61 -15.55 2.85 -18.07
N PHE A 62 -16.45 3.81 -18.09
CA PHE A 62 -16.45 4.87 -17.07
C PHE A 62 -16.94 4.31 -15.73
N ILE A 63 -16.18 4.58 -14.68
CA ILE A 63 -16.58 4.31 -13.28
C ILE A 63 -17.05 5.64 -12.69
N HIS A 64 -18.32 5.71 -12.31
CA HIS A 64 -18.81 6.92 -11.67
C HIS A 64 -18.08 7.15 -10.33
N PRO A 65 -17.72 8.40 -9.99
CA PRO A 65 -17.06 8.69 -8.72
C PRO A 65 -17.77 8.11 -7.49
N ASP A 66 -19.09 8.06 -7.49
CA ASP A 66 -19.87 7.48 -6.40
C ASP A 66 -19.66 5.97 -6.25
N GLU A 67 -19.39 5.23 -7.35
CA GLU A 67 -19.02 3.82 -7.28
C GLU A 67 -17.70 3.64 -6.54
N THR A 68 -16.69 4.48 -6.84
CA THR A 68 -15.40 4.47 -6.14
C THR A 68 -15.55 4.84 -4.66
N ILE A 69 -16.37 5.85 -4.37
CA ILE A 69 -16.65 6.26 -2.99
C ILE A 69 -17.32 5.12 -2.22
N ALA A 70 -18.33 4.48 -2.79
CA ALA A 70 -19.01 3.36 -2.17
C ALA A 70 -18.07 2.16 -1.94
N ALA A 71 -17.20 1.85 -2.90
CA ALA A 71 -16.20 0.80 -2.78
C ALA A 71 -15.21 1.07 -1.63
N ILE A 72 -14.67 2.30 -1.52
CA ILE A 72 -13.79 2.69 -0.41
C ILE A 72 -14.53 2.57 0.93
N GLN A 73 -15.78 3.00 1.00
CA GLN A 73 -16.58 2.91 2.22
C GLN A 73 -16.86 1.46 2.63
N ALA A 74 -17.03 0.57 1.68
CA ALA A 74 -17.32 -0.85 1.92
C ALA A 74 -16.12 -1.65 2.43
N VAL A 75 -14.87 -1.21 2.18
CA VAL A 75 -13.66 -1.92 2.62
C VAL A 75 -13.70 -2.25 4.11
N THR A 76 -13.43 -3.48 4.46
CA THR A 76 -13.36 -3.97 5.84
C THR A 76 -11.92 -4.22 6.29
N ALA A 77 -11.71 -4.40 7.59
CA ALA A 77 -10.40 -4.81 8.11
C ALA A 77 -9.98 -6.21 7.62
N ALA A 78 -10.96 -7.08 7.32
CA ALA A 78 -10.72 -8.39 6.75
C ALA A 78 -10.22 -8.29 5.30
N ASP A 79 -10.78 -7.37 4.50
CA ASP A 79 -10.31 -7.14 3.12
C ASP A 79 -8.88 -6.64 3.10
N VAL A 80 -8.53 -5.70 4.00
CA VAL A 80 -7.15 -5.20 4.13
C VAL A 80 -6.18 -6.34 4.46
N ARG A 81 -6.55 -7.23 5.38
CA ARG A 81 -5.73 -8.38 5.73
C ARG A 81 -5.59 -9.36 4.56
N HIS A 82 -6.67 -9.69 3.89
CA HIS A 82 -6.66 -10.59 2.74
C HIS A 82 -5.73 -10.09 1.63
N VAL A 83 -5.83 -8.81 1.27
CA VAL A 83 -4.92 -8.19 0.30
C VAL A 83 -3.47 -8.20 0.79
N ALA A 84 -3.23 -7.97 2.08
CA ALA A 84 -1.89 -8.03 2.63
C ALA A 84 -1.28 -9.44 2.53
N GLU A 85 -2.06 -10.49 2.80
CA GLU A 85 -1.65 -11.88 2.65
C GLU A 85 -1.29 -12.22 1.18
N ASP A 86 -2.04 -11.70 0.21
CA ASP A 86 -1.78 -11.88 -1.21
C ASP A 86 -0.53 -11.14 -1.72
N VAL A 87 -0.31 -9.92 -1.21
CA VAL A 87 0.75 -9.03 -1.71
C VAL A 87 2.10 -9.32 -1.05
N PHE A 88 2.10 -9.55 0.28
CA PHE A 88 3.33 -9.73 1.06
C PHE A 88 3.77 -11.19 1.17
N GLU A 89 3.72 -11.90 0.06
CA GLU A 89 4.27 -13.25 -0.01
C GLU A 89 5.81 -13.19 -0.12
N PRO A 90 6.56 -13.84 0.80
CA PRO A 90 8.03 -13.78 0.83
C PRO A 90 8.69 -14.14 -0.50
N SER A 91 8.14 -15.11 -1.23
CA SER A 91 8.65 -15.58 -2.53
C SER A 91 8.58 -14.53 -3.65
N ARG A 92 7.74 -13.51 -3.50
CA ARG A 92 7.54 -12.42 -4.48
C ARG A 92 8.22 -11.11 -4.07
N MET A 93 8.92 -11.07 -2.95
CA MET A 93 9.57 -9.86 -2.46
C MET A 93 10.90 -9.62 -3.15
N THR A 94 11.14 -8.40 -3.56
CA THR A 94 12.42 -7.94 -4.09
C THR A 94 12.93 -6.78 -3.25
N LEU A 95 14.19 -6.85 -2.82
CA LEU A 95 14.86 -5.79 -2.10
C LEU A 95 15.86 -5.09 -3.01
N SER A 96 15.70 -3.78 -3.20
CA SER A 96 16.67 -2.93 -3.88
C SER A 96 17.24 -1.90 -2.92
N LEU A 97 18.57 -1.86 -2.79
CA LEU A 97 19.29 -0.97 -1.87
C LEU A 97 20.34 -0.18 -2.62
N VAL A 98 20.40 1.12 -2.35
CA VAL A 98 21.50 1.99 -2.77
C VAL A 98 22.29 2.35 -1.51
N VAL A 99 23.50 1.81 -1.43
CA VAL A 99 24.41 1.99 -0.28
C VAL A 99 25.79 2.45 -0.76
N PRO A 100 26.58 3.14 0.08
CA PRO A 100 27.97 3.47 -0.26
C PRO A 100 28.80 2.22 -0.56
N ASN A 101 29.72 2.30 -1.52
CA ASN A 101 30.54 1.18 -2.03
C ASN A 101 31.35 0.39 -0.98
N ALA A 102 31.49 0.89 0.23
CA ALA A 102 32.25 0.25 1.33
C ALA A 102 31.33 -0.35 2.40
N HIS A 103 30.21 -0.95 2.01
CA HIS A 103 29.30 -1.52 3.00
C HIS A 103 29.63 -3.01 3.28
N PRO A 104 30.09 -3.37 4.49
CA PRO A 104 30.56 -4.73 4.82
C PRO A 104 29.44 -5.73 5.12
N VAL A 105 28.28 -5.60 4.49
CA VAL A 105 27.09 -6.42 4.79
C VAL A 105 26.74 -7.25 3.57
N SER A 106 26.60 -8.57 3.76
CA SER A 106 26.21 -9.49 2.70
C SER A 106 24.74 -9.30 2.29
N ASP A 107 24.40 -9.72 1.07
CA ASP A 107 23.01 -9.70 0.59
C ASP A 107 22.09 -10.54 1.48
N GLU A 108 22.59 -11.67 1.99
CA GLU A 108 21.87 -12.54 2.92
C GLU A 108 21.51 -11.84 4.22
N ASP A 109 22.42 -11.04 4.77
CA ASP A 109 22.18 -10.25 5.99
C ASP A 109 21.12 -9.16 5.79
N TRP A 110 21.03 -8.61 4.56
CA TRP A 110 19.97 -7.65 4.22
C TRP A 110 18.61 -8.33 4.09
N ILE A 111 18.56 -9.46 3.42
CA ILE A 111 17.34 -10.28 3.26
C ILE A 111 16.82 -10.74 4.63
N ALA A 112 17.72 -11.18 5.53
CA ALA A 112 17.36 -11.57 6.89
C ALA A 112 16.73 -10.43 7.72
N CYS A 113 16.93 -9.17 7.33
CA CYS A 113 16.22 -8.05 7.97
C CYS A 113 14.75 -7.94 7.56
N LEU A 114 14.35 -8.58 6.46
CA LEU A 114 12.98 -8.62 5.92
C LEU A 114 12.26 -9.93 6.25
N ASP A 115 12.81 -10.75 7.15
CA ASP A 115 12.12 -11.96 7.61
C ASP A 115 10.72 -11.60 8.13
N LEU A 116 9.71 -12.11 7.47
CA LEU A 116 8.30 -11.87 7.79
C LEU A 116 7.71 -12.94 8.74
N GLY A 117 8.52 -13.92 9.16
CA GLY A 117 8.13 -14.96 10.12
C GLY A 117 7.76 -16.26 9.45
#